data_61c9e9ffa682fbd71a8b80333e3fef1c
#
_entry.id   61c9e9ffa682fbd71a8b80333e3fef1c
#
_cell.length_a   1.000
_cell.length_b   1.000
_cell.length_c   1.000
_cell.angle_alpha   90.00
_cell.angle_beta   90.00
_cell.angle_gamma   90.00
#
_symmetry.space_group_name_H-M   'P 1'
#
loop_
_entity.id
_entity.type
_entity.pdbx_description
1 polymer ?
#
loop_
_entity_poly.entity_id
_entity_poly.type
_entity_poly.pdbx_seq_one_letter_code
_entity_poly.pdbx_strand_id
1 'polypeptide(L)'
;DENDEYHLKITVIDKHIVYYINGQLVINTADYTMNDRNEDSHYGQNDALTNGKFGLLTWNGNVTYQNIEYTPIDDTNSPQLDNLSVESINGKVDKQIAFSKGQYVYITYVTNSTTAVSLIPEIKNDSEIVVTNENGEIVDINNLPVIKDLQTYTLTVRNGNAKVLYRIRVHRMQVDESYYNEDYRGQYHYSVKDGWANDPNGMIYYKGKYHLFYQYYDSPNWGPMHWAYATSTDLIHWEEQPIQFYPDEYGTMYSGCAVIANHETAPAIFNEGEEGLVFFITSNGGNGGDVQKITAAYSKDGETFHKYDEGKVLINWTDDSLKNTAFRDPKVFRYENKWFMVIAGGPLRIYSSDDLVNWQVESVYGDLHTECPDLYPLVVKDENNQETDEVKWVLDRGGRKYKIGDFKQVNGK
;
A
#
# COMPACT_ATOMS: atom_id res chain seq x y z
N ASP A 1 26.05 29.35 -1.12
CA ASP A 1 27.24 30.21 -1.40
C ASP A 1 28.40 29.73 -0.52
N GLU A 2 29.65 29.99 -0.93
CA GLU A 2 30.84 29.71 -0.12
C GLU A 2 30.74 30.50 1.19
N ASN A 3 30.77 29.79 2.33
CA ASN A 3 30.66 30.29 3.71
C ASN A 3 29.26 30.44 4.30
N ASP A 4 28.22 29.89 3.70
CA ASP A 4 26.91 29.81 4.36
C ASP A 4 26.90 28.72 5.44
N GLU A 5 26.33 29.02 6.59
CA GLU A 5 26.10 28.10 7.69
C GLU A 5 24.68 27.61 7.64
N TYR A 6 24.50 26.27 7.70
CA TYR A 6 23.21 25.61 7.68
C TYR A 6 23.01 24.79 8.94
N HIS A 7 21.85 24.96 9.60
CA HIS A 7 21.42 24.13 10.71
C HIS A 7 20.60 22.97 10.17
N LEU A 8 21.14 21.77 10.33
CA LEU A 8 20.47 20.53 9.91
C LEU A 8 19.86 19.85 11.11
N LYS A 9 18.60 19.44 10.99
CA LYS A 9 17.94 18.59 11.99
C LYS A 9 17.27 17.42 11.27
N ILE A 10 17.64 16.21 11.69
CA ILE A 10 17.08 14.98 11.15
C ILE A 10 16.46 14.19 12.31
N THR A 11 15.21 13.77 12.15
CA THR A 11 14.55 12.80 13.04
C THR A 11 14.29 11.53 12.26
N VAL A 12 14.72 10.42 12.79
CA VAL A 12 14.45 9.08 12.22
C VAL A 12 13.75 8.27 13.30
N ILE A 13 12.56 7.77 12.98
CA ILE A 13 11.79 6.87 13.85
C ILE A 13 11.29 5.74 12.95
N ASP A 14 11.75 4.53 13.21
CA ASP A 14 11.57 3.39 12.31
C ASP A 14 11.97 3.79 10.87
N LYS A 15 11.02 3.78 9.96
CA LYS A 15 11.19 4.12 8.54
C LYS A 15 10.82 5.57 8.21
N HIS A 16 10.37 6.35 9.19
CA HIS A 16 9.98 7.74 9.00
C HIS A 16 11.16 8.68 9.21
N ILE A 17 11.47 9.48 8.20
CA ILE A 17 12.56 10.47 8.23
C ILE A 17 11.98 11.86 8.03
N VAL A 18 12.26 12.75 8.95
CA VAL A 18 11.93 14.18 8.83
C VAL A 18 13.23 14.99 8.85
N TYR A 19 13.43 15.78 7.82
CA TYR A 19 14.65 16.55 7.65
C TYR A 19 14.36 18.04 7.49
N TYR A 20 15.05 18.86 8.28
CA TYR A 20 14.95 20.33 8.26
C TYR A 20 16.29 20.95 7.94
N ILE A 21 16.28 22.02 7.14
CA ILE A 21 17.39 22.93 6.93
C ILE A 21 16.96 24.30 7.44
N ASN A 22 17.72 24.90 8.37
CA ASN A 22 17.42 26.21 8.97
C ASN A 22 15.98 26.32 9.49
N GLY A 23 15.44 25.22 10.04
CA GLY A 23 14.08 25.14 10.56
C GLY A 23 13.00 24.94 9.47
N GLN A 24 13.34 24.98 8.19
CA GLN A 24 12.42 24.70 7.09
C GLN A 24 12.37 23.20 6.82
N LEU A 25 11.18 22.62 6.72
CA LEU A 25 10.97 21.22 6.35
C LEU A 25 11.40 21.00 4.91
N VAL A 26 12.30 20.04 4.68
CA VAL A 26 12.83 19.70 3.35
C VAL A 26 12.39 18.29 2.94
N ILE A 27 12.45 17.32 3.86
CA ILE A 27 12.06 15.94 3.63
C ILE A 27 11.10 15.51 4.72
N ASN A 28 10.00 14.91 4.32
CA ASN A 28 9.09 14.17 5.16
C ASN A 28 8.69 12.89 4.41
N THR A 29 9.23 11.75 4.77
CA THR A 29 8.96 10.48 4.09
C THR A 29 7.54 9.97 4.29
N ALA A 30 6.78 10.59 5.19
CA ALA A 30 5.34 10.36 5.32
C ALA A 30 4.54 10.95 4.15
N ASP A 31 5.13 11.86 3.39
CA ASP A 31 4.49 12.48 2.24
C ASP A 31 4.81 11.72 0.96
N TYR A 32 4.13 10.60 0.77
CA TYR A 32 4.21 9.81 -0.45
C TYR A 32 3.36 10.38 -1.61
N THR A 33 2.84 11.60 -1.49
CA THR A 33 2.18 12.28 -2.60
C THR A 33 3.24 12.79 -3.58
N MET A 34 3.55 11.99 -4.43
CA MET A 34 4.56 11.81 -5.44
C MET A 34 4.61 12.88 -6.53
N ASN A 35 4.42 14.14 -6.21
CA ASN A 35 4.64 15.21 -7.18
C ASN A 35 6.12 15.63 -7.31
N ASP A 36 6.98 15.17 -6.43
CA ASP A 36 8.43 15.38 -6.53
C ASP A 36 9.11 14.14 -7.15
N ARG A 37 8.68 13.77 -8.35
CA ARG A 37 9.55 13.00 -9.25
C ARG A 37 10.66 13.93 -9.73
N ASN A 38 11.63 14.17 -8.87
CA ASN A 38 12.92 14.66 -9.35
C ASN A 38 13.59 13.48 -10.07
N GLU A 39 13.64 13.56 -11.39
CA GLU A 39 14.20 12.54 -12.30
C GLU A 39 15.69 12.23 -12.07
N ASP A 40 16.35 12.89 -11.12
CA ASP A 40 17.79 12.80 -10.87
C ASP A 40 18.22 11.95 -9.66
N SER A 41 17.31 11.29 -8.93
CA SER A 41 17.73 10.47 -7.79
C SER A 41 18.11 9.05 -8.19
N HIS A 42 19.36 8.89 -8.58
CA HIS A 42 19.99 7.60 -8.96
C HIS A 42 20.41 6.75 -7.74
N TYR A 43 19.78 6.88 -6.59
CA TYR A 43 20.11 6.09 -5.40
C TYR A 43 19.11 4.97 -5.20
N GLY A 44 19.50 3.83 -5.75
CA GLY A 44 18.75 2.60 -5.64
C GLY A 44 18.81 1.99 -4.24
N GLN A 45 17.83 1.16 -3.96
CA GLN A 45 17.72 0.20 -2.86
C GLN A 45 17.61 0.85 -1.49
N ASN A 46 16.39 1.02 -1.05
CA ASN A 46 16.12 1.37 0.33
C ASN A 46 15.37 0.23 1.02
N ASP A 47 16.11 -0.78 1.42
CA ASP A 47 15.74 -1.44 2.65
C ASP A 47 15.82 -0.37 3.73
N ALA A 48 14.72 -0.03 4.33
CA ALA A 48 14.70 0.92 5.43
C ALA A 48 15.65 0.42 6.49
N LEU A 49 16.70 1.20 6.77
CA LEU A 49 17.69 0.83 7.76
C LEU A 49 17.07 0.98 9.14
N THR A 50 16.59 -0.11 9.71
CA THR A 50 16.11 -0.15 11.10
C THR A 50 17.24 -0.06 12.11
N ASN A 51 18.47 -0.29 11.66
CA ASN A 51 19.68 -0.08 12.43
C ASN A 51 20.85 0.24 11.50
N GLY A 52 21.82 1.00 11.95
CA GLY A 52 22.96 1.38 11.12
C GLY A 52 23.82 2.45 11.75
N LYS A 53 24.79 2.94 10.97
CA LYS A 53 25.65 4.05 11.33
C LYS A 53 25.18 5.28 10.58
N PHE A 54 25.08 6.40 11.29
CA PHE A 54 24.87 7.70 10.66
C PHE A 54 26.16 8.18 9.99
N GLY A 55 26.05 8.70 8.78
CA GLY A 55 27.17 9.25 8.04
C GLY A 55 26.78 10.55 7.32
N LEU A 56 27.70 11.48 7.22
CA LEU A 56 27.56 12.70 6.45
C LEU A 56 28.43 12.57 5.20
N LEU A 57 27.84 12.83 4.03
CA LEU A 57 28.52 12.74 2.74
C LEU A 57 28.44 14.10 2.04
N THR A 58 29.55 14.51 1.43
CA THR A 58 29.58 15.66 0.53
C THR A 58 29.96 15.23 -0.87
N TRP A 59 29.32 15.83 -1.86
CA TRP A 59 29.61 15.61 -3.27
C TRP A 59 30.14 16.89 -3.91
N ASN A 60 31.36 16.84 -4.47
CA ASN A 60 32.00 17.95 -5.18
C ASN A 60 32.11 19.25 -4.38
N GLY A 61 32.43 19.22 -3.10
CA GLY A 61 32.63 20.42 -2.29
C GLY A 61 33.34 20.13 -1.00
N ASN A 62 33.83 21.19 -0.33
CA ASN A 62 34.37 21.16 1.01
C ASN A 62 33.29 21.63 1.98
N VAL A 63 32.86 20.76 2.90
CA VAL A 63 31.89 21.09 3.95
C VAL A 63 32.51 20.75 5.31
N THR A 64 32.37 21.65 6.25
CA THR A 64 32.76 21.43 7.64
C THR A 64 31.54 21.21 8.47
N TYR A 65 31.48 20.10 9.17
CA TYR A 65 30.40 19.78 10.11
C TYR A 65 30.86 20.11 11.53
N GLN A 66 30.01 20.79 12.27
CA GLN A 66 30.27 21.20 13.67
C GLN A 66 29.03 20.88 14.53
N ASN A 67 29.27 20.68 15.84
CA ASN A 67 28.20 20.52 16.82
C ASN A 67 27.23 19.37 16.47
N ILE A 68 27.75 18.20 16.11
CA ILE A 68 26.92 17.04 15.80
C ILE A 68 26.43 16.44 17.10
N GLU A 69 25.10 16.47 17.30
CA GLU A 69 24.41 15.85 18.44
C GLU A 69 23.58 14.67 17.96
N TYR A 70 23.61 13.58 18.72
CA TYR A 70 22.77 12.41 18.50
C TYR A 70 21.97 12.09 19.76
N THR A 71 20.66 12.03 19.64
CA THR A 71 19.74 11.67 20.74
C THR A 71 18.99 10.39 20.34
N PRO A 72 19.20 9.26 21.03
CA PRO A 72 18.43 8.06 20.80
C PRO A 72 16.92 8.29 21.08
N ILE A 73 16.06 7.67 20.30
CA ILE A 73 14.62 7.62 20.53
C ILE A 73 14.29 6.14 20.75
N ASP A 74 13.70 5.82 21.89
CA ASP A 74 13.19 4.49 22.23
C ASP A 74 11.65 4.47 22.20
N ASP A 75 11.04 3.30 22.40
CA ASP A 75 9.59 3.14 22.36
C ASP A 75 8.85 3.96 23.43
N THR A 76 9.54 4.37 24.51
CA THR A 76 8.93 5.16 25.59
C THR A 76 8.84 6.63 25.26
N ASN A 77 9.70 7.12 24.38
CA ASN A 77 9.75 8.52 23.95
C ASN A 77 9.48 8.71 22.44
N SER A 78 9.11 7.64 21.74
CA SER A 78 8.67 7.72 20.35
C SER A 78 7.37 8.52 20.23
N PRO A 79 7.32 9.57 19.40
CA PRO A 79 6.11 10.37 19.19
C PRO A 79 5.15 9.76 18.15
N GLN A 80 5.06 8.44 18.07
CA GLN A 80 4.13 7.77 17.16
C GLN A 80 2.73 7.68 17.78
N LEU A 81 1.70 7.79 16.92
CA LEU A 81 0.33 7.51 17.29
C LEU A 81 0.11 6.00 17.49
N ASP A 82 -0.78 5.66 18.40
CA ASP A 82 -1.35 4.32 18.54
C ASP A 82 -2.63 4.16 17.72
N ASN A 83 -3.36 5.26 17.53
CA ASN A 83 -4.56 5.30 16.71
C ASN A 83 -4.86 6.74 16.25
N LEU A 84 -5.66 6.86 15.19
CA LEU A 84 -6.19 8.13 14.69
C LEU A 84 -7.56 7.91 14.09
N SER A 85 -8.54 8.68 14.55
CA SER A 85 -9.87 8.71 13.97
C SER A 85 -10.33 10.15 13.71
N VAL A 86 -11.41 10.30 12.96
CA VAL A 86 -11.97 11.59 12.55
C VAL A 86 -13.44 11.64 12.95
N GLU A 87 -13.88 12.77 13.49
CA GLU A 87 -15.28 13.09 13.67
C GLU A 87 -15.68 14.29 12.82
N SER A 88 -16.92 14.29 12.33
CA SER A 88 -17.46 15.35 11.50
C SER A 88 -18.32 16.30 12.33
N ILE A 89 -18.18 17.59 12.06
CA ILE A 89 -19.04 18.63 12.63
C ILE A 89 -20.09 19.03 11.58
N ASN A 90 -21.37 18.97 11.94
CA ASN A 90 -22.51 19.24 11.06
C ASN A 90 -22.56 18.35 9.83
N GLY A 91 -22.25 17.05 9.98
CA GLY A 91 -22.26 16.08 8.89
C GLY A 91 -21.93 14.70 9.40
N LYS A 92 -21.42 13.85 8.51
CA LYS A 92 -20.98 12.50 8.83
C LYS A 92 -19.61 12.22 8.21
N VAL A 93 -18.84 11.38 8.87
CA VAL A 93 -17.70 10.70 8.24
C VAL A 93 -18.27 9.53 7.45
N ASP A 94 -18.05 9.53 6.14
CA ASP A 94 -18.51 8.48 5.22
C ASP A 94 -17.50 7.35 5.17
N LYS A 95 -16.21 7.68 5.02
CA LYS A 95 -15.10 6.73 5.12
C LYS A 95 -14.13 7.16 6.21
N GLN A 96 -14.02 6.37 7.25
CA GLN A 96 -13.11 6.60 8.37
C GLN A 96 -11.66 6.28 7.96
N ILE A 97 -10.70 6.82 8.68
CA ILE A 97 -9.30 6.41 8.61
C ILE A 97 -9.18 4.97 9.11
N ALA A 98 -8.55 4.09 8.33
CA ALA A 98 -8.06 2.81 8.79
C ALA A 98 -6.60 3.01 9.26
N PHE A 99 -6.41 3.27 10.55
CA PHE A 99 -5.09 3.55 11.09
C PHE A 99 -4.19 2.31 11.04
N SER A 100 -2.95 2.50 10.60
CA SER A 100 -1.91 1.47 10.63
C SER A 100 -0.58 2.11 11.04
N LYS A 101 0.17 1.46 11.93
CA LYS A 101 1.50 1.91 12.30
C LYS A 101 2.41 1.91 11.07
N GLY A 102 3.30 2.92 11.00
CA GLY A 102 4.16 3.11 9.83
C GLY A 102 3.48 3.77 8.63
N GLN A 103 2.19 4.07 8.71
CA GLN A 103 1.43 4.84 7.73
C GLN A 103 1.29 6.29 8.22
N TYR A 104 1.61 7.27 7.39
CA TYR A 104 1.69 8.67 7.78
C TYR A 104 0.85 9.60 6.91
N VAL A 105 0.20 9.08 5.88
CA VAL A 105 -0.75 9.83 5.02
C VAL A 105 -2.07 9.11 5.02
N TYR A 106 -3.14 9.83 5.31
CA TYR A 106 -4.49 9.30 5.39
C TYR A 106 -5.47 10.15 4.60
N ILE A 107 -6.49 9.50 4.09
CA ILE A 107 -7.63 10.12 3.43
C ILE A 107 -8.88 9.74 4.21
N THR A 108 -9.72 10.72 4.51
CA THR A 108 -11.05 10.51 5.08
C THR A 108 -12.09 11.20 4.21
N TYR A 109 -13.27 10.62 4.15
CA TYR A 109 -14.39 11.17 3.37
C TYR A 109 -15.47 11.64 4.32
N VAL A 110 -15.97 12.84 4.07
CA VAL A 110 -17.07 13.45 4.84
C VAL A 110 -18.18 13.91 3.93
N THR A 111 -19.41 13.91 4.44
CA THR A 111 -20.58 14.37 3.68
C THR A 111 -20.48 15.85 3.31
N ASN A 112 -21.21 16.25 2.30
CA ASN A 112 -21.23 17.64 1.79
C ASN A 112 -21.60 18.67 2.87
N SER A 113 -22.44 18.30 3.82
CA SER A 113 -22.87 19.14 4.95
C SER A 113 -21.80 19.38 6.02
N THR A 114 -20.68 18.67 5.98
CA THR A 114 -19.58 18.82 6.94
C THR A 114 -18.91 20.17 6.79
N THR A 115 -18.89 20.94 7.84
CA THR A 115 -18.25 22.27 7.88
C THR A 115 -16.86 22.24 8.51
N ALA A 116 -16.63 21.27 9.39
CA ALA A 116 -15.33 21.04 10.01
C ALA A 116 -15.21 19.57 10.44
N VAL A 117 -13.98 19.15 10.76
CA VAL A 117 -13.71 17.86 11.36
C VAL A 117 -12.89 18.04 12.64
N SER A 118 -12.97 17.05 13.52
CA SER A 118 -12.12 16.87 14.67
C SER A 118 -11.22 15.67 14.46
N LEU A 119 -9.93 15.77 14.77
CA LEU A 119 -9.01 14.64 14.79
C LEU A 119 -8.89 14.11 16.22
N ILE A 120 -8.99 12.80 16.35
CA ILE A 120 -8.93 12.10 17.65
C ILE A 120 -7.70 11.17 17.63
N PRO A 121 -6.51 11.71 17.96
CA PRO A 121 -5.30 10.91 18.06
C PRO A 121 -5.23 10.20 19.42
N GLU A 122 -4.73 8.97 19.41
CA GLU A 122 -4.36 8.23 20.62
C GLU A 122 -2.84 8.07 20.67
N ILE A 123 -2.24 8.38 21.83
CA ILE A 123 -0.80 8.25 22.08
C ILE A 123 -0.56 7.65 23.47
N LYS A 124 0.53 6.90 23.62
CA LYS A 124 0.87 6.24 24.90
C LYS A 124 1.67 7.10 25.87
N ASN A 125 2.23 8.19 25.41
CA ASN A 125 3.15 9.03 26.19
C ASN A 125 2.69 10.50 26.18
N ASP A 126 3.41 11.36 26.90
CA ASP A 126 3.10 12.80 27.03
C ASP A 126 3.59 13.60 25.82
N SER A 127 3.50 13.08 24.59
CA SER A 127 3.86 13.81 23.39
C SER A 127 2.93 14.99 23.15
N GLU A 128 3.51 16.09 22.69
CA GLU A 128 2.76 17.27 22.26
C GLU A 128 2.19 17.05 20.86
N ILE A 129 0.93 17.43 20.66
CA ILE A 129 0.25 17.37 19.38
C ILE A 129 -0.04 18.79 18.89
N VAL A 130 0.35 19.07 17.64
CA VAL A 130 0.05 20.34 16.97
C VAL A 130 -0.50 20.03 15.59
N VAL A 131 -1.59 20.71 15.21
CA VAL A 131 -2.16 20.60 13.85
C VAL A 131 -1.93 21.91 13.11
N THR A 132 -1.50 21.80 11.85
CA THR A 132 -1.36 22.96 10.95
C THR A 132 -2.19 22.74 9.68
N ASN A 133 -2.67 23.84 9.10
CA ASN A 133 -3.28 23.84 7.77
C ASN A 133 -2.20 23.84 6.66
N GLU A 134 -2.64 23.90 5.41
CA GLU A 134 -1.77 23.91 4.22
C GLU A 134 -0.80 25.11 4.16
N ASN A 135 -1.14 26.22 4.85
CA ASN A 135 -0.27 27.40 4.93
C ASN A 135 0.72 27.33 6.11
N GLY A 136 0.71 26.25 6.90
CA GLY A 136 1.52 26.10 8.09
C GLY A 136 1.01 26.82 9.33
N GLU A 137 -0.21 27.37 9.29
CA GLU A 137 -0.84 28.04 10.43
C GLU A 137 -1.40 27.00 11.42
N ILE A 138 -1.16 27.20 12.71
CA ILE A 138 -1.70 26.34 13.77
C ILE A 138 -3.23 26.50 13.83
N VAL A 139 -3.92 25.38 13.86
CA VAL A 139 -5.39 25.30 13.93
C VAL A 139 -5.84 24.42 15.08
N ASP A 140 -7.08 24.64 15.54
CA ASP A 140 -7.67 23.84 16.63
C ASP A 140 -8.01 22.43 16.13
N ILE A 141 -7.37 21.42 16.72
CA ILE A 141 -7.57 20.00 16.40
C ILE A 141 -9.04 19.55 16.53
N ASN A 142 -9.83 20.20 17.39
CA ASN A 142 -11.24 19.89 17.59
C ASN A 142 -12.17 20.60 16.60
N ASN A 143 -11.65 21.50 15.76
CA ASN A 143 -12.46 22.27 14.83
C ASN A 143 -11.65 22.67 13.59
N LEU A 144 -11.32 21.70 12.76
CA LEU A 144 -10.56 21.88 11.54
C LEU A 144 -11.52 22.22 10.36
N PRO A 145 -11.56 23.45 9.84
CA PRO A 145 -12.52 23.86 8.82
C PRO A 145 -12.37 23.08 7.52
N VAL A 146 -13.46 22.54 6.97
CA VAL A 146 -13.50 21.89 5.65
C VAL A 146 -14.15 22.88 4.67
N ILE A 147 -13.34 23.80 4.15
CA ILE A 147 -13.81 24.89 3.27
C ILE A 147 -13.73 24.54 1.79
N LYS A 148 -12.99 23.52 1.43
CA LYS A 148 -12.84 22.99 0.06
C LYS A 148 -12.76 21.49 0.10
N ASP A 149 -12.89 20.88 -1.05
CA ASP A 149 -12.55 19.47 -1.23
C ASP A 149 -11.05 19.24 -1.12
N LEU A 150 -10.63 18.05 -0.66
CA LEU A 150 -9.24 17.68 -0.39
C LEU A 150 -8.50 18.68 0.52
N GLN A 151 -9.21 19.22 1.50
CA GLN A 151 -8.57 20.03 2.53
C GLN A 151 -7.52 19.20 3.28
N THR A 152 -6.31 19.70 3.35
CA THR A 152 -5.18 18.97 3.94
C THR A 152 -4.75 19.57 5.26
N TYR A 153 -4.49 18.70 6.24
CA TYR A 153 -3.95 19.05 7.54
C TYR A 153 -2.71 18.22 7.85
N THR A 154 -1.75 18.83 8.54
CA THR A 154 -0.60 18.12 9.08
C THR A 154 -0.70 18.07 10.59
N LEU A 155 -0.85 16.86 11.14
CA LEU A 155 -0.79 16.58 12.55
C LEU A 155 0.66 16.24 12.90
N THR A 156 1.31 17.06 13.72
CA THR A 156 2.66 16.86 14.21
C THR A 156 2.58 16.33 15.64
N VAL A 157 3.15 15.15 15.87
CA VAL A 157 3.37 14.59 17.20
C VAL A 157 4.83 14.81 17.58
N ARG A 158 5.07 15.33 18.75
CA ARG A 158 6.43 15.70 19.18
C ARG A 158 6.69 15.26 20.63
N ASN A 159 7.84 14.64 20.85
CA ASN A 159 8.39 14.37 22.16
C ASN A 159 9.85 14.85 22.23
N GLY A 160 10.11 15.88 22.98
CA GLY A 160 11.41 16.54 23.00
C GLY A 160 11.84 16.99 21.61
N ASN A 161 12.94 16.44 21.13
CA ASN A 161 13.49 16.74 19.81
C ASN A 161 12.95 15.85 18.69
N ALA A 162 12.29 14.75 19.03
CA ALA A 162 11.71 13.83 18.07
C ALA A 162 10.37 14.35 17.53
N LYS A 163 10.09 14.14 16.24
CA LYS A 163 8.83 14.51 15.59
C LYS A 163 8.40 13.46 14.61
N VAL A 164 7.10 13.20 14.56
CA VAL A 164 6.42 12.46 13.50
C VAL A 164 5.30 13.33 12.94
N LEU A 165 5.15 13.35 11.62
CA LEU A 165 4.15 14.12 10.91
C LEU A 165 3.18 13.18 10.22
N TYR A 166 1.89 13.37 10.48
CA TYR A 166 0.81 12.68 9.79
C TYR A 166 0.07 13.69 8.92
N ARG A 167 -0.10 13.34 7.63
CA ARG A 167 -0.88 14.15 6.70
C ARG A 167 -2.28 13.57 6.60
N ILE A 168 -3.29 14.38 6.84
CA ILE A 168 -4.70 14.01 6.75
C ILE A 168 -5.35 14.82 5.63
N ARG A 169 -5.84 14.13 4.60
CA ARG A 169 -6.61 14.73 3.50
C ARG A 169 -8.08 14.47 3.76
N VAL A 170 -8.86 15.54 3.86
CA VAL A 170 -10.31 15.49 4.07
C VAL A 170 -11.00 15.72 2.74
N HIS A 171 -11.60 14.68 2.19
CA HIS A 171 -12.38 14.73 0.98
C HIS A 171 -13.83 15.06 1.33
N ARG A 172 -14.30 16.25 0.95
CA ARG A 172 -15.71 16.64 1.10
C ARG A 172 -16.48 16.22 -0.12
N MET A 173 -17.34 15.23 0.06
CA MET A 173 -18.16 14.66 -0.99
C MET A 173 -19.10 15.71 -1.61
N GLN A 174 -19.55 15.44 -2.83
CA GLN A 174 -20.64 16.18 -3.44
C GLN A 174 -21.97 15.88 -2.73
N VAL A 175 -23.06 16.47 -3.17
CA VAL A 175 -24.38 16.19 -2.61
C VAL A 175 -24.73 14.72 -2.87
N ASP A 176 -25.20 14.00 -1.84
CA ASP A 176 -25.41 12.54 -1.89
C ASP A 176 -26.29 12.09 -3.07
N GLU A 177 -27.28 12.88 -3.45
CA GLU A 177 -28.17 12.57 -4.58
C GLU A 177 -27.49 12.59 -5.95
N SER A 178 -26.27 13.12 -6.07
CA SER A 178 -25.52 13.15 -7.33
C SER A 178 -24.73 11.88 -7.58
N TYR A 179 -24.42 11.10 -6.53
CA TYR A 179 -23.68 9.86 -6.66
C TYR A 179 -24.59 8.72 -7.13
N TYR A 180 -24.04 7.88 -8.02
CA TYR A 180 -24.73 6.76 -8.65
C TYR A 180 -25.95 7.13 -9.50
N ASN A 181 -26.16 8.44 -9.75
CA ASN A 181 -27.18 8.99 -10.65
C ASN A 181 -26.59 9.74 -11.84
N GLU A 182 -25.29 9.67 -12.04
CA GLU A 182 -24.61 10.32 -13.15
C GLU A 182 -25.05 9.67 -14.49
N ASP A 183 -25.18 10.46 -15.56
CA ASP A 183 -25.69 10.04 -16.88
C ASP A 183 -24.97 8.81 -17.46
N TYR A 184 -23.69 8.63 -17.15
CA TYR A 184 -22.86 7.55 -17.66
C TYR A 184 -22.43 6.53 -16.60
N ARG A 185 -23.04 6.53 -15.44
CA ARG A 185 -22.79 5.56 -14.37
C ARG A 185 -23.18 4.16 -14.81
N GLY A 186 -22.27 3.19 -14.61
CA GLY A 186 -22.57 1.77 -14.80
C GLY A 186 -23.73 1.30 -13.92
N GLN A 187 -24.61 0.43 -14.45
CA GLN A 187 -25.87 0.09 -13.80
C GLN A 187 -25.82 -1.22 -12.99
N TYR A 188 -24.83 -2.07 -13.17
CA TYR A 188 -24.83 -3.41 -12.58
C TYR A 188 -23.45 -3.99 -12.26
N HIS A 189 -22.37 -3.31 -12.49
CA HIS A 189 -21.04 -3.69 -11.98
C HIS A 189 -20.65 -2.74 -10.85
N TYR A 190 -19.79 -3.22 -9.97
CA TYR A 190 -19.21 -2.34 -8.98
C TYR A 190 -18.53 -1.15 -9.67
N SER A 191 -18.79 0.02 -9.17
CA SER A 191 -18.09 1.25 -9.56
C SER A 191 -17.85 2.09 -8.31
N VAL A 192 -16.71 2.74 -8.26
CA VAL A 192 -16.36 3.62 -7.13
C VAL A 192 -17.31 4.80 -7.07
N LYS A 193 -17.55 5.30 -5.87
CA LYS A 193 -18.41 6.46 -5.65
C LYS A 193 -17.84 7.70 -6.34
N ASP A 194 -16.54 7.89 -6.22
CA ASP A 194 -15.80 9.04 -6.78
C ASP A 194 -14.31 8.68 -6.98
N GLY A 195 -13.59 9.48 -7.79
CA GLY A 195 -12.17 9.30 -8.06
C GLY A 195 -11.87 8.32 -9.20
N TRP A 196 -10.63 7.84 -9.22
CA TRP A 196 -10.13 6.91 -10.24
C TRP A 196 -10.10 5.48 -9.71
N ALA A 197 -10.76 4.56 -10.39
CA ALA A 197 -10.63 3.14 -10.17
C ALA A 197 -9.85 2.51 -11.32
N ASN A 198 -8.87 1.66 -10.98
CA ASN A 198 -8.08 0.89 -11.94
C ASN A 198 -8.29 -0.61 -11.69
N ASP A 199 -7.23 -1.42 -11.69
CA ASP A 199 -7.32 -2.86 -11.60
C ASP A 199 -8.04 -3.36 -10.34
N PRO A 200 -9.00 -4.31 -10.46
CA PRO A 200 -9.50 -5.07 -9.32
C PRO A 200 -8.40 -6.00 -8.79
N ASN A 201 -8.30 -6.09 -7.47
CA ASN A 201 -7.26 -6.83 -6.78
C ASN A 201 -7.84 -7.67 -5.64
N GLY A 202 -7.16 -8.73 -5.26
CA GLY A 202 -7.46 -9.48 -4.05
C GLY A 202 -8.89 -9.97 -3.93
N MET A 203 -9.60 -10.20 -5.06
CA MET A 203 -10.96 -10.72 -5.05
C MET A 203 -10.99 -12.10 -4.41
N ILE A 204 -11.71 -12.22 -3.29
CA ILE A 204 -11.79 -13.48 -2.55
C ILE A 204 -13.09 -13.57 -1.76
N TYR A 205 -13.60 -14.79 -1.59
CA TYR A 205 -14.72 -15.06 -0.69
C TYR A 205 -14.20 -15.60 0.64
N TYR A 206 -14.51 -14.92 1.73
CA TYR A 206 -14.07 -15.28 3.06
C TYR A 206 -15.10 -14.90 4.11
N LYS A 207 -15.38 -15.80 5.06
CA LYS A 207 -16.33 -15.58 6.17
C LYS A 207 -17.69 -15.00 5.75
N GLY A 208 -18.25 -15.51 4.63
CA GLY A 208 -19.59 -15.14 4.17
C GLY A 208 -19.65 -13.85 3.35
N LYS A 209 -18.53 -13.23 3.06
CA LYS A 209 -18.46 -12.01 2.23
C LYS A 209 -17.49 -12.20 1.06
N TYR A 210 -17.78 -11.56 -0.06
CA TYR A 210 -16.84 -11.28 -1.12
C TYR A 210 -16.06 -10.03 -0.77
N HIS A 211 -14.75 -10.10 -0.83
CA HIS A 211 -13.83 -9.00 -0.61
C HIS A 211 -13.27 -8.57 -1.96
N LEU A 212 -13.37 -7.30 -2.29
CA LEU A 212 -12.83 -6.70 -3.50
C LEU A 212 -11.93 -5.55 -3.10
N PHE A 213 -10.64 -5.68 -3.35
CA PHE A 213 -9.73 -4.57 -3.35
C PHE A 213 -9.56 -4.06 -4.78
N TYR A 214 -9.14 -2.81 -4.94
CA TYR A 214 -8.89 -2.25 -6.26
C TYR A 214 -7.93 -1.08 -6.14
N GLN A 215 -7.16 -0.88 -7.20
CA GLN A 215 -6.34 0.32 -7.31
C GLN A 215 -7.24 1.54 -7.35
N TYR A 216 -6.94 2.50 -6.51
CA TYR A 216 -7.77 3.68 -6.31
C TYR A 216 -6.92 4.93 -6.11
N TYR A 217 -7.40 6.04 -6.64
CA TYR A 217 -6.91 7.36 -6.31
C TYR A 217 -8.09 8.34 -6.18
N ASP A 218 -8.01 9.24 -5.21
CA ASP A 218 -9.07 10.21 -4.87
C ASP A 218 -9.14 11.42 -5.80
N SER A 219 -8.59 11.32 -6.99
CA SER A 219 -8.54 12.36 -8.03
C SER A 219 -9.03 11.76 -9.35
N PRO A 220 -9.51 12.57 -10.30
CA PRO A 220 -9.90 12.07 -11.62
C PRO A 220 -8.72 11.63 -12.50
N ASN A 221 -7.49 11.73 -12.01
CA ASN A 221 -6.28 11.31 -12.71
C ASN A 221 -5.71 10.03 -12.11
N TRP A 222 -4.98 9.26 -12.92
CA TRP A 222 -4.29 8.07 -12.47
C TRP A 222 -3.17 8.38 -11.46
N GLY A 223 -3.18 7.65 -10.35
CA GLY A 223 -2.11 7.59 -9.35
C GLY A 223 -1.74 8.87 -8.56
N PRO A 224 -1.03 8.70 -7.45
CA PRO A 224 -0.48 7.45 -6.88
C PRO A 224 -1.56 6.49 -6.36
N MET A 225 -1.48 5.22 -6.76
CA MET A 225 -2.50 4.23 -6.44
C MET A 225 -2.45 3.75 -5.00
N HIS A 226 -3.63 3.62 -4.42
CA HIS A 226 -3.93 2.98 -3.15
C HIS A 226 -4.66 1.67 -3.42
N TRP A 227 -4.82 0.80 -2.43
CA TRP A 227 -5.84 -0.23 -2.48
C TRP A 227 -7.04 0.20 -1.63
N ALA A 228 -8.09 0.62 -2.32
CA ALA A 228 -9.41 0.78 -1.72
C ALA A 228 -10.11 -0.58 -1.64
N TYR A 229 -11.22 -0.62 -0.91
CA TYR A 229 -11.82 -1.86 -0.49
C TYR A 229 -13.35 -1.77 -0.50
N ALA A 230 -13.99 -2.82 -0.97
CA ALA A 230 -15.44 -2.99 -0.92
C ALA A 230 -15.80 -4.44 -0.57
N THR A 231 -16.97 -4.64 0.05
CA THR A 231 -17.49 -5.95 0.40
C THR A 231 -18.88 -6.17 -0.19
N SER A 232 -19.21 -7.43 -0.45
CA SER A 232 -20.54 -7.85 -0.91
C SER A 232 -20.89 -9.23 -0.38
N THR A 233 -22.17 -9.52 -0.20
CA THR A 233 -22.67 -10.86 0.11
C THR A 233 -23.20 -11.59 -1.12
N ASP A 234 -23.42 -10.89 -2.24
CA ASP A 234 -24.10 -11.42 -3.43
C ASP A 234 -23.45 -11.04 -4.77
N LEU A 235 -22.31 -10.28 -4.76
CA LEU A 235 -21.60 -9.76 -5.93
C LEU A 235 -22.38 -8.68 -6.73
N ILE A 236 -23.55 -8.29 -6.26
CA ILE A 236 -24.41 -7.28 -6.90
C ILE A 236 -24.44 -6.02 -6.05
N HIS A 237 -24.72 -6.17 -4.76
CA HIS A 237 -24.77 -5.07 -3.83
C HIS A 237 -23.44 -4.96 -3.09
N TRP A 238 -22.74 -3.86 -3.31
CA TRP A 238 -21.42 -3.60 -2.75
C TRP A 238 -21.47 -2.47 -1.74
N GLU A 239 -20.70 -2.62 -0.71
CA GLU A 239 -20.50 -1.64 0.35
C GLU A 239 -19.05 -1.21 0.37
N GLU A 240 -18.79 0.07 0.07
CA GLU A 240 -17.45 0.64 0.14
C GLU A 240 -16.99 0.70 1.59
N GLN A 241 -15.74 0.31 1.81
CA GLN A 241 -15.06 0.28 3.09
C GLN A 241 -13.92 1.33 3.10
N PRO A 242 -13.32 1.62 4.25
CA PRO A 242 -12.13 2.46 4.32
C PRO A 242 -11.00 1.94 3.41
N ILE A 243 -10.19 2.86 2.89
CA ILE A 243 -8.98 2.52 2.13
C ILE A 243 -8.04 1.75 3.05
N GLN A 244 -7.57 0.58 2.62
CA GLN A 244 -6.77 -0.31 3.47
C GLN A 244 -5.27 -0.16 3.27
N PHE A 245 -4.81 -0.01 2.02
CA PHE A 245 -3.38 0.12 1.75
C PHE A 245 -3.09 1.41 1.00
N TYR A 246 -2.26 2.22 1.62
CA TYR A 246 -1.78 3.49 1.11
C TYR A 246 -0.37 3.34 0.54
N PRO A 247 0.07 4.23 -0.36
CA PRO A 247 1.46 4.33 -0.73
C PRO A 247 2.37 4.43 0.50
N ASP A 248 3.53 3.77 0.44
CA ASP A 248 4.53 3.76 1.50
C ASP A 248 5.94 4.00 0.93
N GLU A 249 6.98 3.76 1.73
CA GLU A 249 8.38 3.93 1.29
C GLU A 249 8.76 3.03 0.11
N TYR A 250 8.01 1.95 -0.13
CA TYR A 250 8.20 1.07 -1.29
C TYR A 250 7.45 1.53 -2.52
N GLY A 251 6.61 2.56 -2.38
CA GLY A 251 5.89 3.22 -3.46
C GLY A 251 4.38 3.05 -3.44
N THR A 252 3.79 3.13 -4.61
CA THR A 252 2.34 3.04 -4.80
C THR A 252 1.88 1.59 -4.91
N MET A 253 0.60 1.34 -4.60
CA MET A 253 0.00 0.01 -4.59
C MET A 253 -0.45 -0.38 -6.00
N TYR A 254 0.35 -1.18 -6.68
CA TYR A 254 -0.01 -1.77 -7.96
C TYR A 254 -0.80 -3.07 -7.77
N SER A 255 -1.05 -3.80 -8.86
CA SER A 255 -1.91 -4.98 -8.82
C SER A 255 -1.35 -6.15 -8.00
N GLY A 256 -2.25 -7.00 -7.56
CA GLY A 256 -1.95 -8.17 -6.77
C GLY A 256 -3.17 -9.04 -6.48
N CYS A 257 -3.00 -10.01 -5.61
CA CYS A 257 -4.01 -11.03 -5.32
C CYS A 257 -4.14 -11.32 -3.83
N ALA A 258 -5.12 -12.16 -3.48
CA ALA A 258 -5.30 -12.70 -2.14
C ALA A 258 -5.43 -14.23 -2.16
N VAL A 259 -5.05 -14.87 -1.07
CA VAL A 259 -5.28 -16.29 -0.79
C VAL A 259 -5.75 -16.49 0.64
N ILE A 260 -6.42 -17.62 0.91
CA ILE A 260 -6.70 -18.08 2.27
C ILE A 260 -5.55 -19.00 2.70
N ALA A 261 -5.02 -18.78 3.89
CA ALA A 261 -3.96 -19.58 4.48
C ALA A 261 -4.19 -19.78 5.98
N ASN A 262 -3.48 -20.74 6.56
CA ASN A 262 -3.51 -21.03 7.99
C ASN A 262 -2.10 -21.28 8.52
N HIS A 263 -1.98 -21.60 9.81
CA HIS A 263 -0.69 -21.90 10.42
C HIS A 263 0.13 -22.98 9.68
N GLU A 264 -0.50 -24.05 9.18
CA GLU A 264 0.22 -25.14 8.51
C GLU A 264 0.84 -24.70 7.18
N THR A 265 0.26 -23.70 6.54
CA THR A 265 0.60 -23.24 5.20
C THR A 265 1.28 -21.87 5.16
N ALA A 266 1.23 -21.13 6.28
CA ALA A 266 1.86 -19.83 6.46
C ALA A 266 2.24 -19.60 7.95
N PRO A 267 3.15 -20.41 8.50
CA PRO A 267 3.48 -20.39 9.95
C PRO A 267 4.14 -19.09 10.42
N ALA A 268 4.71 -18.31 9.50
CA ALA A 268 5.29 -17.01 9.82
C ALA A 268 4.22 -15.90 9.99
N ILE A 269 2.98 -16.14 9.54
CA ILE A 269 1.88 -15.17 9.57
C ILE A 269 0.84 -15.56 10.62
N PHE A 270 0.51 -16.85 10.74
CA PHE A 270 -0.55 -17.37 11.59
C PHE A 270 0.00 -18.25 12.69
N ASN A 271 -0.56 -18.12 13.90
CA ASN A 271 -0.31 -19.03 15.00
C ASN A 271 -1.11 -20.33 14.85
N GLU A 272 -0.79 -21.34 15.67
CA GLU A 272 -1.53 -22.61 15.69
C GLU A 272 -3.02 -22.38 15.91
N GLY A 273 -3.86 -22.97 15.05
CA GLY A 273 -5.30 -22.78 15.05
C GLY A 273 -5.82 -21.49 14.40
N GLU A 274 -4.96 -20.63 13.91
CA GLU A 274 -5.34 -19.43 13.17
C GLU A 274 -5.37 -19.69 11.65
N GLU A 275 -6.31 -19.01 10.98
CA GLU A 275 -6.39 -18.89 9.52
C GLU A 275 -6.77 -17.46 9.15
N GLY A 276 -6.57 -17.10 7.90
CA GLY A 276 -6.95 -15.78 7.41
C GLY A 276 -6.61 -15.55 5.94
N LEU A 277 -6.68 -14.29 5.57
CA LEU A 277 -6.32 -13.80 4.24
C LEU A 277 -4.87 -13.38 4.21
N VAL A 278 -4.17 -13.71 3.13
CA VAL A 278 -2.83 -13.19 2.81
C VAL A 278 -2.90 -12.53 1.44
N PHE A 279 -2.43 -11.30 1.38
CA PHE A 279 -2.40 -10.46 0.18
C PHE A 279 -0.97 -10.34 -0.33
N PHE A 280 -0.81 -10.41 -1.63
CA PHE A 280 0.43 -10.13 -2.32
C PHE A 280 0.24 -8.90 -3.18
N ILE A 281 1.03 -7.88 -2.94
CA ILE A 281 0.87 -6.55 -3.50
C ILE A 281 2.13 -6.19 -4.27
N THR A 282 1.98 -5.71 -5.49
CA THR A 282 3.08 -5.04 -6.16
C THR A 282 3.22 -3.63 -5.60
N SER A 283 4.35 -3.33 -5.00
CA SER A 283 4.72 -1.97 -4.64
C SER A 283 5.58 -1.38 -5.76
N ASN A 284 5.11 -0.29 -6.38
CA ASN A 284 5.83 0.41 -7.45
C ASN A 284 6.31 1.76 -6.97
N GLY A 285 7.58 1.89 -6.86
CA GLY A 285 8.20 3.13 -6.44
C GLY A 285 9.62 2.90 -6.01
N GLY A 286 10.20 3.94 -5.60
CA GLY A 286 11.59 4.05 -5.26
C GLY A 286 12.14 5.27 -5.95
N ASN A 287 13.27 5.72 -5.50
CA ASN A 287 13.93 6.89 -6.01
C ASN A 287 14.29 6.71 -7.49
N GLY A 288 13.53 7.32 -8.37
CA GLY A 288 13.92 7.50 -9.76
C GLY A 288 13.45 6.47 -10.78
N GLY A 289 12.33 5.77 -10.58
CA GLY A 289 11.81 4.95 -11.66
C GLY A 289 10.80 3.88 -11.26
N ASP A 290 10.30 3.15 -12.26
CA ASP A 290 9.44 1.98 -12.08
C ASP A 290 10.28 0.83 -11.49
N VAL A 291 10.42 0.83 -10.17
CA VAL A 291 11.09 -0.20 -9.39
C VAL A 291 10.02 -1.01 -8.67
N GLN A 292 9.73 -2.19 -9.19
CA GLN A 292 8.65 -3.03 -8.72
C GLN A 292 9.16 -4.16 -7.83
N LYS A 293 8.39 -4.46 -6.79
CA LYS A 293 8.71 -5.47 -5.78
C LYS A 293 7.41 -6.03 -5.20
N ILE A 294 7.48 -7.23 -4.66
CA ILE A 294 6.33 -7.88 -4.04
C ILE A 294 6.42 -7.76 -2.53
N THR A 295 5.39 -7.19 -1.94
CA THR A 295 5.15 -7.11 -0.50
C THR A 295 3.93 -7.92 -0.13
N ALA A 296 3.71 -8.14 1.17
CA ALA A 296 2.53 -8.84 1.64
C ALA A 296 1.78 -8.07 2.74
N ALA A 297 0.51 -8.41 2.86
CA ALA A 297 -0.36 -8.02 3.97
C ALA A 297 -1.21 -9.22 4.38
N TYR A 298 -1.84 -9.16 5.55
CA TYR A 298 -2.69 -10.23 6.03
C TYR A 298 -3.87 -9.72 6.85
N SER A 299 -4.87 -10.58 7.03
CA SER A 299 -6.00 -10.36 7.93
C SER A 299 -6.41 -11.70 8.56
N LYS A 300 -6.61 -11.72 9.87
CA LYS A 300 -7.08 -12.90 10.61
C LYS A 300 -8.61 -12.97 10.72
N ASP A 301 -9.27 -11.85 10.55
CA ASP A 301 -10.71 -11.70 10.74
C ASP A 301 -11.47 -11.37 9.44
N GLY A 302 -10.79 -10.86 8.42
CA GLY A 302 -11.38 -10.33 7.18
C GLY A 302 -11.86 -8.88 7.32
N GLU A 303 -11.56 -8.22 8.45
CA GLU A 303 -11.99 -6.85 8.75
C GLU A 303 -10.82 -5.93 9.06
N THR A 304 -9.79 -6.47 9.73
CA THR A 304 -8.57 -5.74 10.09
C THR A 304 -7.40 -6.24 9.24
N PHE A 305 -6.71 -5.32 8.58
CA PHE A 305 -5.64 -5.63 7.64
C PHE A 305 -4.31 -5.05 8.11
N HIS A 306 -3.26 -5.86 8.03
CA HIS A 306 -1.93 -5.51 8.49
C HIS A 306 -0.89 -5.79 7.41
N LYS A 307 0.05 -4.89 7.19
CA LYS A 307 1.23 -5.18 6.37
C LYS A 307 2.08 -6.23 7.08
N TYR A 308 2.55 -7.24 6.35
CA TYR A 308 3.42 -8.26 6.90
C TYR A 308 4.80 -7.65 7.20
N ASP A 309 5.29 -7.85 8.43
CA ASP A 309 6.61 -7.38 8.90
C ASP A 309 6.86 -5.92 8.47
N GLU A 310 5.87 -5.05 8.77
CA GLU A 310 5.85 -3.60 8.48
C GLU A 310 6.02 -3.24 6.99
N GLY A 311 5.62 -4.14 6.08
CA GLY A 311 5.72 -3.94 4.64
C GLY A 311 6.99 -4.51 4.02
N LYS A 312 7.66 -5.42 4.71
CA LYS A 312 8.86 -6.10 4.21
C LYS A 312 8.69 -6.61 2.78
N VAL A 313 9.70 -6.34 1.98
CA VAL A 313 9.79 -6.87 0.61
C VAL A 313 10.04 -8.37 0.67
N LEU A 314 9.16 -9.15 0.06
CA LEU A 314 9.31 -10.61 -0.05
C LEU A 314 10.19 -10.98 -1.26
N ILE A 315 9.96 -10.33 -2.40
CA ILE A 315 10.73 -10.54 -3.62
C ILE A 315 11.03 -9.18 -4.24
N ASN A 316 12.30 -8.90 -4.47
CA ASN A 316 12.73 -7.68 -5.15
C ASN A 316 13.03 -8.00 -6.63
N TRP A 317 12.82 -7.06 -7.53
CA TRP A 317 13.23 -7.18 -8.93
C TRP A 317 14.72 -7.47 -9.09
N THR A 318 15.55 -7.05 -8.12
CA THR A 318 16.98 -7.34 -8.10
C THR A 318 17.30 -8.80 -7.84
N ASP A 319 16.39 -9.55 -7.24
CA ASP A 319 16.53 -10.99 -6.98
C ASP A 319 16.15 -11.80 -8.21
N ASP A 320 15.44 -11.18 -9.16
CA ASP A 320 15.11 -11.78 -10.44
C ASP A 320 16.36 -12.00 -11.30
N SER A 321 16.49 -13.19 -11.88
CA SER A 321 17.61 -13.55 -12.74
C SER A 321 17.75 -12.64 -13.97
N LEU A 322 16.63 -12.06 -14.42
CA LEU A 322 16.57 -11.17 -15.57
C LEU A 322 16.88 -9.72 -15.23
N LYS A 323 16.93 -9.36 -13.95
CA LYS A 323 17.14 -7.98 -13.48
C LYS A 323 16.21 -6.96 -14.14
N ASN A 324 14.96 -7.36 -14.39
CA ASN A 324 13.97 -6.52 -15.05
C ASN A 324 13.15 -5.75 -14.02
N THR A 325 13.18 -4.42 -14.07
CA THR A 325 12.44 -3.52 -13.15
C THR A 325 10.92 -3.65 -13.29
N ALA A 326 10.42 -4.10 -14.44
CA ALA A 326 9.03 -4.49 -14.63
C ALA A 326 8.79 -5.87 -13.99
N PHE A 327 8.29 -5.87 -12.75
CA PHE A 327 8.16 -7.05 -11.89
C PHE A 327 6.90 -6.92 -11.04
N ARG A 328 5.73 -7.30 -11.58
CA ARG A 328 4.43 -6.98 -10.99
C ARG A 328 3.35 -8.02 -11.22
N ASP A 329 2.19 -7.75 -10.62
CA ASP A 329 0.93 -8.45 -10.80
C ASP A 329 1.02 -9.92 -10.36
N PRO A 330 1.38 -10.19 -9.07
CA PRO A 330 1.47 -11.55 -8.59
C PRO A 330 0.09 -12.22 -8.56
N LYS A 331 0.02 -13.47 -9.04
CA LYS A 331 -1.09 -14.36 -8.80
C LYS A 331 -0.60 -15.57 -8.03
N VAL A 332 -1.13 -15.78 -6.83
CA VAL A 332 -0.75 -16.87 -5.94
C VAL A 332 -1.86 -17.93 -5.92
N PHE A 333 -1.46 -19.17 -5.94
CA PHE A 333 -2.36 -20.34 -5.80
C PHE A 333 -1.61 -21.48 -5.13
N ARG A 334 -2.38 -22.43 -4.59
CA ARG A 334 -1.83 -23.64 -3.99
C ARG A 334 -2.05 -24.83 -4.94
N TYR A 335 -1.00 -25.57 -5.17
CA TYR A 335 -1.05 -26.82 -5.93
C TYR A 335 -0.28 -27.90 -5.18
N GLU A 336 -0.94 -29.04 -4.97
CA GLU A 336 -0.45 -30.11 -4.09
C GLU A 336 -0.12 -29.56 -2.69
N ASN A 337 1.14 -29.62 -2.27
CA ASN A 337 1.58 -29.17 -0.95
C ASN A 337 2.37 -27.85 -0.96
N LYS A 338 2.46 -27.17 -2.12
CA LYS A 338 3.21 -25.93 -2.26
C LYS A 338 2.36 -24.75 -2.72
N TRP A 339 2.79 -23.59 -2.38
CA TRP A 339 2.34 -22.34 -2.97
C TRP A 339 3.13 -22.02 -4.23
N PHE A 340 2.45 -21.50 -5.21
CA PHE A 340 3.05 -21.01 -6.45
C PHE A 340 2.61 -19.56 -6.67
N MET A 341 3.50 -18.76 -7.24
CA MET A 341 3.26 -17.39 -7.63
C MET A 341 3.69 -17.19 -9.07
N VAL A 342 2.77 -16.71 -9.89
CA VAL A 342 3.06 -16.24 -11.24
C VAL A 342 3.22 -14.73 -11.18
N ILE A 343 4.32 -14.21 -11.72
CA ILE A 343 4.62 -12.77 -11.78
C ILE A 343 4.87 -12.38 -13.23
N ALA A 344 4.36 -11.23 -13.61
CA ALA A 344 4.51 -10.63 -14.93
C ALA A 344 5.18 -9.24 -14.88
N GLY A 345 4.72 -8.33 -15.74
CA GLY A 345 5.30 -7.02 -15.90
C GLY A 345 6.60 -7.06 -16.73
N GLY A 346 6.66 -7.89 -17.75
CA GLY A 346 7.82 -8.24 -18.52
C GLY A 346 7.79 -9.73 -18.76
N PRO A 347 8.90 -10.45 -18.69
CA PRO A 347 8.91 -11.91 -18.79
C PRO A 347 8.07 -12.54 -17.67
N LEU A 348 7.34 -13.60 -17.99
CA LEU A 348 6.60 -14.37 -16.99
C LEU A 348 7.57 -15.20 -16.14
N ARG A 349 7.35 -15.21 -14.82
CA ARG A 349 8.12 -16.01 -13.86
C ARG A 349 7.18 -16.85 -13.01
N ILE A 350 7.62 -18.02 -12.62
CA ILE A 350 6.94 -18.88 -11.64
C ILE A 350 7.86 -19.06 -10.45
N TYR A 351 7.36 -18.73 -9.29
CA TYR A 351 7.99 -18.95 -7.99
C TYR A 351 7.24 -20.01 -7.22
N SER A 352 7.90 -20.68 -6.27
CA SER A 352 7.26 -21.55 -5.29
C SER A 352 7.66 -21.15 -3.86
N SER A 353 6.78 -21.50 -2.91
CA SER A 353 6.99 -21.30 -1.47
C SER A 353 6.31 -22.40 -0.67
N ASP A 354 6.88 -22.75 0.47
CA ASP A 354 6.27 -23.65 1.45
C ASP A 354 5.48 -22.87 2.52
N ASP A 355 5.72 -21.56 2.67
CA ASP A 355 5.26 -20.76 3.80
C ASP A 355 4.69 -19.36 3.45
N LEU A 356 4.55 -19.02 2.17
CA LEU A 356 4.10 -17.73 1.64
C LEU A 356 5.06 -16.54 1.87
N VAL A 357 6.17 -16.74 2.54
CA VAL A 357 7.15 -15.69 2.89
C VAL A 357 8.47 -15.89 2.16
N ASN A 358 8.95 -17.13 2.10
CA ASN A 358 10.19 -17.47 1.45
C ASN A 358 9.90 -18.04 0.05
N TRP A 359 10.33 -17.32 -0.98
CA TRP A 359 10.04 -17.64 -2.38
C TRP A 359 11.30 -18.02 -3.15
N GLN A 360 11.20 -19.04 -3.97
CA GLN A 360 12.27 -19.45 -4.88
C GLN A 360 11.77 -19.51 -6.32
N VAL A 361 12.60 -19.07 -7.27
CA VAL A 361 12.26 -19.13 -8.69
C VAL A 361 12.30 -20.56 -9.19
N GLU A 362 11.23 -21.00 -9.84
CA GLU A 362 11.12 -22.33 -10.48
C GLU A 362 11.37 -22.25 -11.99
N SER A 363 10.76 -21.28 -12.65
CA SER A 363 10.92 -21.12 -14.08
C SER A 363 10.72 -19.69 -14.55
N VAL A 364 11.28 -19.39 -15.72
CA VAL A 364 11.15 -18.10 -16.41
C VAL A 364 10.77 -18.36 -17.85
N TYR A 365 9.70 -17.71 -18.31
CA TYR A 365 9.31 -17.73 -19.72
C TYR A 365 9.62 -16.36 -20.37
N GLY A 366 10.85 -16.23 -20.86
CA GLY A 366 11.41 -14.98 -21.35
C GLY A 366 10.66 -14.34 -22.53
N ASP A 367 10.03 -15.16 -23.38
CA ASP A 367 9.30 -14.68 -24.56
C ASP A 367 7.85 -14.25 -24.26
N LEU A 368 7.38 -14.45 -23.05
CA LEU A 368 6.01 -14.11 -22.67
C LEU A 368 5.99 -12.81 -21.86
N HIS A 369 5.85 -11.70 -22.54
CA HIS A 369 5.62 -10.40 -21.92
C HIS A 369 4.12 -10.15 -21.73
N THR A 370 3.70 -9.88 -20.52
CA THR A 370 2.29 -9.65 -20.18
C THR A 370 2.15 -8.82 -18.91
N GLU A 371 0.90 -8.46 -18.61
CA GLU A 371 0.42 -7.89 -17.34
C GLU A 371 -0.66 -8.81 -16.79
N CYS A 372 -0.96 -8.70 -15.51
CA CYS A 372 -2.07 -9.38 -14.83
C CYS A 372 -2.20 -10.86 -15.25
N PRO A 373 -1.17 -11.70 -15.05
CA PRO A 373 -1.25 -13.11 -15.42
C PRO A 373 -2.18 -13.84 -14.45
N ASP A 374 -2.89 -14.83 -14.96
CA ASP A 374 -3.58 -15.79 -14.11
C ASP A 374 -3.22 -17.21 -14.54
N LEU A 375 -3.14 -18.13 -13.59
CA LEU A 375 -2.85 -19.55 -13.84
C LEU A 375 -3.74 -20.40 -12.94
N TYR A 376 -4.64 -21.13 -13.56
CA TYR A 376 -5.68 -21.89 -12.85
C TYR A 376 -6.09 -23.16 -13.57
N PRO A 377 -6.54 -24.21 -12.84
CA PRO A 377 -7.04 -25.44 -13.44
C PRO A 377 -8.51 -25.31 -13.84
N LEU A 378 -8.89 -25.97 -14.92
CA LEU A 378 -10.25 -26.16 -15.37
C LEU A 378 -10.52 -27.63 -15.69
N VAL A 379 -11.67 -28.13 -15.28
CA VAL A 379 -12.16 -29.45 -15.69
C VAL A 379 -12.62 -29.36 -17.14
N VAL A 380 -12.14 -30.28 -17.96
CA VAL A 380 -12.54 -30.38 -19.37
C VAL A 380 -13.95 -30.95 -19.45
N LYS A 381 -14.79 -30.34 -20.28
CA LYS A 381 -16.14 -30.84 -20.59
C LYS A 381 -16.16 -31.52 -21.94
N ASP A 382 -16.93 -32.59 -22.03
CA ASP A 382 -17.17 -33.31 -23.27
C ASP A 382 -18.12 -32.55 -24.23
N GLU A 383 -18.42 -33.16 -25.38
CA GLU A 383 -19.33 -32.62 -26.41
C GLU A 383 -20.77 -32.42 -25.92
N ASN A 384 -21.17 -33.08 -24.83
CA ASN A 384 -22.47 -33.00 -24.18
C ASN A 384 -22.47 -32.02 -23.00
N ASN A 385 -21.40 -31.25 -22.83
CA ASN A 385 -21.19 -30.30 -21.72
C ASN A 385 -21.13 -30.98 -20.33
N GLN A 386 -20.74 -32.27 -20.29
CA GLN A 386 -20.54 -33.01 -19.05
C GLN A 386 -19.08 -32.93 -18.63
N GLU A 387 -18.83 -32.81 -17.33
CA GLU A 387 -17.47 -32.80 -16.78
C GLU A 387 -16.80 -34.17 -16.99
N THR A 388 -15.53 -34.14 -17.42
CA THR A 388 -14.68 -35.32 -17.56
C THR A 388 -13.69 -35.39 -16.39
N ASP A 389 -12.91 -36.48 -16.31
CA ASP A 389 -11.80 -36.58 -15.33
C ASP A 389 -10.56 -35.80 -15.74
N GLU A 390 -10.57 -35.17 -16.93
CA GLU A 390 -9.43 -34.41 -17.43
C GLU A 390 -9.42 -32.97 -16.87
N VAL A 391 -8.26 -32.56 -16.33
CA VAL A 391 -8.01 -31.19 -15.87
C VAL A 391 -6.94 -30.59 -16.76
N LYS A 392 -7.20 -29.39 -17.27
CA LYS A 392 -6.20 -28.57 -17.98
C LYS A 392 -5.95 -27.28 -17.21
N TRP A 393 -4.72 -26.81 -17.31
CA TRP A 393 -4.33 -25.53 -16.78
C TRP A 393 -4.42 -24.45 -17.84
N VAL A 394 -4.96 -23.31 -17.46
CA VAL A 394 -5.08 -22.14 -18.30
C VAL A 394 -4.13 -21.07 -17.78
N LEU A 395 -3.18 -20.66 -18.62
CA LEU A 395 -2.33 -19.49 -18.40
C LEU A 395 -2.95 -18.33 -19.16
N ASP A 396 -3.55 -17.40 -18.45
CA ASP A 396 -4.13 -16.19 -19.00
C ASP A 396 -3.11 -15.03 -19.04
N ARG A 397 -3.31 -14.10 -19.96
CA ARG A 397 -2.47 -12.96 -20.23
C ARG A 397 -3.28 -11.67 -20.20
N GLY A 398 -3.70 -11.25 -18.99
CA GLY A 398 -4.50 -10.06 -18.78
C GLY A 398 -5.84 -10.10 -19.57
N GLY A 399 -6.52 -11.23 -19.58
CA GLY A 399 -7.81 -11.41 -20.26
C GLY A 399 -7.80 -11.35 -21.78
N ARG A 400 -6.62 -11.20 -22.41
CA ARG A 400 -6.52 -10.98 -23.88
C ARG A 400 -6.19 -12.24 -24.66
N LYS A 401 -5.36 -13.09 -24.12
CA LYS A 401 -4.90 -14.34 -24.75
C LYS A 401 -4.63 -15.35 -23.65
N TYR A 402 -4.79 -16.62 -23.98
CA TYR A 402 -4.50 -17.70 -23.06
C TYR A 402 -3.75 -18.85 -23.74
N LYS A 403 -3.12 -19.70 -22.93
CA LYS A 403 -2.57 -20.99 -23.31
C LYS A 403 -3.21 -22.07 -22.45
N ILE A 404 -3.44 -23.24 -23.04
CA ILE A 404 -3.92 -24.42 -22.34
C ILE A 404 -2.81 -25.45 -22.31
N GLY A 405 -2.60 -26.10 -21.18
CA GLY A 405 -1.58 -27.13 -21.02
C GLY A 405 -1.70 -27.87 -19.68
N ASP A 406 -0.59 -28.42 -19.24
CA ASP A 406 -0.46 -29.11 -17.97
C ASP A 406 0.49 -28.30 -17.07
N PHE A 407 0.14 -28.19 -15.79
CA PHE A 407 1.06 -27.66 -14.78
C PHE A 407 1.70 -28.83 -14.04
N LYS A 408 2.99 -29.01 -14.25
CA LYS A 408 3.74 -30.13 -13.68
C LYS A 408 5.24 -29.85 -13.66
N GLN A 409 5.90 -30.50 -12.74
CA GLN A 409 7.36 -30.45 -12.67
C GLN A 409 7.99 -31.20 -13.86
N VAL A 410 8.93 -30.56 -14.55
CA VAL A 410 9.68 -31.16 -15.65
C VAL A 410 11.18 -30.99 -15.37
N ASN A 411 11.93 -32.10 -15.31
CA ASN A 411 13.37 -32.12 -15.05
C ASN A 411 13.78 -31.40 -13.74
N GLY A 412 12.96 -31.53 -12.70
CA GLY A 412 13.19 -30.92 -11.40
C GLY A 412 12.87 -29.43 -11.30
N LYS A 413 12.19 -28.91 -12.32
CA LYS A 413 11.69 -27.53 -12.38
C LYS A 413 10.20 -27.51 -12.70
#